data_d9232e6a6e71dfddbf29c4cc6d8cef74
#
_entry.id   d9232e6a6e71dfddbf29c4cc6d8cef74
#
_cell.length_a   1.000
_cell.length_b   1.000
_cell.length_c   1.000
_cell.angle_alpha   90.00
_cell.angle_beta   90.00
_cell.angle_gamma   90.00
#
_symmetry.space_group_name_H-M   'P 1'
#
loop_
_entity.id
_entity.type
_entity.pdbx_description
1 polymer ?
#
loop_
_entity_poly.entity_id
_entity_poly.type
_entity_poly.pdbx_seq_one_letter_code
_entity_poly.pdbx_strand_id
1 'polypeptide(L)'
;MKSDLCHVMASSTIPLPATMRAMVLEAPGQNLVLKTLPVPTPSTQEVLVRVIACGICRTDLHVVDGELPGPRLPLIPGHEIVGEVVRAGSEVTTLHPGDLVGIAWLAYTCGHCRFCQKGQENLCENALFTGYTHNGGYAEYTLAFEGFCFPMPSEYANFGGAPLLCAGLIGYRSYALTGDHIKHLGIYGFGAAAHILVQLALYEGRKVYAFTRDGDREGQDFARSLGAAWAGDSSQPSPRPLDACIIFAPVGALIPQALRSCDKGGTVVCGGIHMSDIPSFPYEILWDERTLRSVANLTRQDGHEFLGLAPRIPVRTITQSFPLQLANEALEAVRSGRIRGAAVLVP
;
A
#
# COMPACT_ATOMS: atom_id res chain seq x y z
N MET A 1 15.80 19.29 -52.51
CA MET A 1 16.71 18.44 -51.72
C MET A 1 16.61 18.94 -50.28
N LYS A 2 15.77 18.32 -49.44
CA LYS A 2 15.72 18.52 -48.02
C LYS A 2 16.06 17.16 -47.41
N SER A 3 17.19 17.08 -46.72
CA SER A 3 17.67 15.90 -46.03
C SER A 3 16.92 15.75 -44.71
N ASP A 4 16.13 14.70 -44.62
CA ASP A 4 15.54 14.24 -43.33
C ASP A 4 16.66 13.62 -42.49
N LEU A 5 17.11 14.35 -41.51
CA LEU A 5 17.91 13.81 -40.40
C LEU A 5 16.95 13.20 -39.35
N CYS A 6 16.64 11.93 -39.54
CA CYS A 6 16.04 11.10 -38.52
C CYS A 6 17.10 10.87 -37.43
N HIS A 7 17.01 11.63 -36.31
CA HIS A 7 17.80 11.36 -35.12
C HIS A 7 17.22 10.11 -34.43
N VAL A 8 17.80 8.95 -34.76
CA VAL A 8 17.65 7.75 -33.95
C VAL A 8 18.40 8.02 -32.64
N MET A 9 17.65 8.37 -31.58
CA MET A 9 18.16 8.38 -30.22
C MET A 9 18.55 6.93 -29.90
N ALA A 10 19.85 6.62 -29.96
CA ALA A 10 20.38 5.37 -29.46
C ALA A 10 20.10 5.30 -27.94
N SER A 11 19.20 4.40 -27.55
CA SER A 11 19.01 4.01 -26.17
C SER A 11 20.35 3.51 -25.63
N SER A 12 21.00 4.29 -24.78
CA SER A 12 22.21 3.87 -24.06
C SER A 12 21.80 2.78 -23.06
N THR A 13 21.84 1.52 -23.49
CA THR A 13 21.65 0.38 -22.60
C THR A 13 22.84 0.33 -21.65
N ILE A 14 22.65 0.85 -20.44
CA ILE A 14 23.60 0.61 -19.34
C ILE A 14 23.67 -0.90 -19.16
N PRO A 15 24.87 -1.52 -19.26
CA PRO A 15 25.00 -2.96 -19.11
C PRO A 15 24.56 -3.35 -17.69
N LEU A 16 23.61 -4.30 -17.59
CA LEU A 16 23.15 -4.80 -16.30
C LEU A 16 24.29 -5.55 -15.59
N PRO A 17 24.43 -5.38 -14.26
CA PRO A 17 25.39 -6.15 -13.49
C PRO A 17 25.01 -7.64 -13.51
N ALA A 18 26.00 -8.52 -13.34
CA ALA A 18 25.76 -9.96 -13.27
C ALA A 18 25.07 -10.36 -11.95
N THR A 19 25.31 -9.59 -10.88
CA THR A 19 24.79 -9.86 -9.52
C THR A 19 24.15 -8.61 -8.93
N MET A 20 23.29 -8.82 -7.94
CA MET A 20 22.61 -7.79 -7.16
C MET A 20 22.69 -8.09 -5.67
N ARG A 21 22.57 -7.07 -4.83
CA ARG A 21 22.36 -7.23 -3.38
C ARG A 21 20.87 -7.37 -3.09
N ALA A 22 20.53 -8.24 -2.14
CA ALA A 22 19.16 -8.44 -1.66
C ALA A 22 19.16 -8.84 -0.18
N MET A 23 18.11 -8.41 0.54
CA MET A 23 17.80 -8.88 1.89
C MET A 23 16.88 -10.10 1.78
N VAL A 24 17.31 -11.23 2.30
CA VAL A 24 16.64 -12.51 2.12
C VAL A 24 16.14 -13.06 3.44
N LEU A 25 14.88 -13.46 3.48
CA LEU A 25 14.29 -14.26 4.56
C LEU A 25 14.52 -15.75 4.27
N GLU A 26 15.32 -16.40 5.10
CA GLU A 26 15.63 -17.84 4.98
C GLU A 26 14.56 -18.70 5.66
N ALA A 27 14.09 -18.27 6.82
CA ALA A 27 13.05 -18.92 7.59
C ALA A 27 12.22 -17.88 8.38
N PRO A 28 10.93 -18.16 8.63
CA PRO A 28 10.08 -17.26 9.41
C PRO A 28 10.65 -17.06 10.83
N GLY A 29 10.48 -15.86 11.37
CA GLY A 29 10.96 -15.48 12.69
C GLY A 29 12.47 -15.20 12.77
N GLN A 30 13.17 -15.21 11.63
CA GLN A 30 14.61 -14.89 11.58
C GLN A 30 14.84 -13.50 10.97
N ASN A 31 15.99 -12.91 11.31
CA ASN A 31 16.45 -11.70 10.67
C ASN A 31 16.73 -11.96 9.18
N LEU A 32 16.48 -10.95 8.37
CA LEU A 32 16.88 -10.95 6.96
C LEU A 32 18.40 -11.00 6.82
N VAL A 33 18.88 -11.74 5.84
CA VAL A 33 20.30 -11.90 5.53
C VAL A 33 20.62 -11.15 4.24
N LEU A 34 21.61 -10.24 4.28
CA LEU A 34 22.12 -9.59 3.07
C LEU A 34 22.87 -10.60 2.21
N LYS A 35 22.43 -10.80 0.97
CA LYS A 35 23.04 -11.70 0.00
C LYS A 35 23.40 -11.01 -1.30
N THR A 36 24.41 -11.55 -1.98
CA THR A 36 24.70 -11.27 -3.38
C THR A 36 24.11 -12.40 -4.22
N LEU A 37 23.15 -12.07 -5.07
CA LEU A 37 22.41 -13.01 -5.91
C LEU A 37 22.62 -12.67 -7.39
N PRO A 38 22.45 -13.62 -8.33
CA PRO A 38 22.35 -13.27 -9.75
C PRO A 38 21.20 -12.30 -10.00
N VAL A 39 21.38 -11.32 -10.90
CA VAL A 39 20.27 -10.50 -11.37
C VAL A 39 19.29 -11.41 -12.13
N PRO A 40 17.99 -11.43 -11.74
CA PRO A 40 17.04 -12.35 -12.34
C PRO A 40 16.73 -11.98 -13.81
N THR A 41 16.36 -12.98 -14.60
CA THR A 41 15.94 -12.79 -15.99
C THR A 41 14.40 -12.82 -16.03
N PRO A 42 13.75 -11.81 -16.64
CA PRO A 42 12.29 -11.80 -16.75
C PRO A 42 11.80 -12.94 -17.65
N SER A 43 10.68 -13.57 -17.28
CA SER A 43 9.91 -14.46 -18.15
C SER A 43 9.24 -13.67 -19.29
N THR A 44 8.49 -14.36 -20.16
CA THR A 44 7.87 -13.71 -21.33
C THR A 44 6.97 -12.54 -20.99
N GLN A 45 6.26 -12.60 -19.85
CA GLN A 45 5.26 -11.59 -19.40
C GLN A 45 5.74 -10.71 -18.25
N GLU A 46 7.01 -10.82 -17.86
CA GLU A 46 7.58 -10.03 -16.77
C GLU A 46 8.50 -8.92 -17.28
N VAL A 47 8.69 -7.93 -16.46
CA VAL A 47 9.74 -6.91 -16.59
C VAL A 47 10.75 -7.05 -15.45
N LEU A 48 12.02 -6.76 -15.76
CA LEU A 48 13.06 -6.53 -14.75
C LEU A 48 13.06 -5.05 -14.39
N VAL A 49 12.87 -4.77 -13.10
CA VAL A 49 12.80 -3.43 -12.56
C VAL A 49 14.00 -3.17 -11.66
N ARG A 50 14.74 -2.10 -11.92
CA ARG A 50 15.73 -1.55 -11.02
C ARG A 50 15.01 -0.79 -9.91
N VAL A 51 15.16 -1.23 -8.67
CA VAL A 51 14.49 -0.64 -7.51
C VAL A 51 15.12 0.72 -7.18
N ILE A 52 14.30 1.75 -7.11
CA ILE A 52 14.67 3.10 -6.64
C ILE A 52 14.43 3.18 -5.14
N ALA A 53 13.28 2.64 -4.70
CA ALA A 53 12.89 2.61 -3.30
C ALA A 53 11.86 1.50 -3.04
N CYS A 54 11.87 0.94 -1.83
CA CYS A 54 10.85 0.00 -1.38
C CYS A 54 10.39 0.37 0.04
N GLY A 55 9.09 0.65 0.20
CA GLY A 55 8.50 0.93 1.51
C GLY A 55 8.46 -0.30 2.41
N ILE A 56 8.34 -0.06 3.70
CA ILE A 56 8.18 -1.07 4.75
C ILE A 56 6.87 -0.82 5.47
N CYS A 57 6.02 -1.82 5.50
CA CYS A 57 4.78 -1.75 6.26
C CYS A 57 4.62 -2.92 7.25
N ARG A 58 3.49 -2.95 7.95
CA ARG A 58 3.20 -4.03 8.91
C ARG A 58 3.09 -5.41 8.26
N THR A 59 2.70 -5.48 7.00
CA THR A 59 2.62 -6.76 6.28
C THR A 59 4.00 -7.41 6.14
N ASP A 60 5.06 -6.63 5.96
CA ASP A 60 6.43 -7.16 5.91
C ASP A 60 6.84 -7.78 7.25
N LEU A 61 6.42 -7.17 8.39
CA LEU A 61 6.59 -7.77 9.71
C LEU A 61 5.85 -9.10 9.82
N HIS A 62 4.58 -9.16 9.41
CA HIS A 62 3.78 -10.40 9.43
C HIS A 62 4.42 -11.50 8.58
N VAL A 63 5.02 -11.15 7.43
CA VAL A 63 5.78 -12.10 6.59
C VAL A 63 7.04 -12.59 7.31
N VAL A 64 7.84 -11.67 7.84
CA VAL A 64 9.11 -11.99 8.51
C VAL A 64 8.88 -12.81 9.79
N ASP A 65 7.85 -12.45 10.56
CA ASP A 65 7.51 -13.13 11.83
C ASP A 65 6.81 -14.48 11.61
N GLY A 66 6.40 -14.79 10.37
CA GLY A 66 5.73 -16.07 10.05
C GLY A 66 4.27 -16.11 10.45
N GLU A 67 3.62 -14.98 10.61
CA GLU A 67 2.20 -14.88 10.96
C GLU A 67 1.29 -15.14 9.75
N LEU A 68 1.83 -15.06 8.52
CA LEU A 68 1.13 -15.42 7.29
C LEU A 68 1.47 -16.84 6.87
N PRO A 69 0.48 -17.70 6.52
CA PRO A 69 0.72 -19.12 6.21
C PRO A 69 1.37 -19.29 4.84
N GLY A 70 2.48 -20.04 4.78
CA GLY A 70 3.07 -20.54 3.54
C GLY A 70 3.82 -19.53 2.67
N PRO A 71 4.73 -18.69 3.20
CA PRO A 71 5.60 -17.88 2.35
C PRO A 71 6.47 -18.78 1.47
N ARG A 72 6.79 -18.34 0.26
CA ARG A 72 7.75 -19.05 -0.61
C ARG A 72 9.18 -18.74 -0.15
N LEU A 73 9.83 -19.66 0.53
CA LEU A 73 11.19 -19.47 1.03
C LEU A 73 12.24 -20.16 0.14
N PRO A 74 13.47 -19.64 0.05
CA PRO A 74 13.91 -18.33 0.54
C PRO A 74 13.19 -17.19 -0.20
N LEU A 75 12.96 -16.05 0.48
CA LEU A 75 12.13 -14.95 -0.01
C LEU A 75 12.86 -13.61 0.10
N ILE A 76 12.74 -12.76 -0.90
CA ILE A 76 13.04 -11.33 -0.82
C ILE A 76 11.73 -10.62 -0.49
N PRO A 77 11.56 -10.02 0.71
CA PRO A 77 10.35 -9.27 1.09
C PRO A 77 10.23 -7.92 0.35
N GLY A 78 9.19 -7.16 0.72
CA GLY A 78 8.96 -5.78 0.24
C GLY A 78 8.00 -5.70 -0.94
N HIS A 79 6.94 -4.91 -0.79
CA HIS A 79 5.84 -4.83 -1.76
C HIS A 79 5.38 -3.39 -2.06
N GLU A 80 6.11 -2.39 -1.64
CA GLU A 80 5.86 -0.97 -1.94
C GLU A 80 6.99 -0.44 -2.82
N ILE A 81 7.09 -0.92 -4.07
CA ILE A 81 8.28 -0.74 -4.90
C ILE A 81 8.08 0.38 -5.91
N VAL A 82 8.94 1.38 -5.88
CA VAL A 82 9.13 2.35 -6.97
C VAL A 82 10.40 1.98 -7.70
N GLY A 83 10.34 1.88 -9.03
CA GLY A 83 11.49 1.49 -9.81
C GLY A 83 11.40 1.89 -11.27
N GLU A 84 12.45 1.55 -12.01
CA GLU A 84 12.58 1.78 -13.44
C GLU A 84 12.71 0.45 -14.17
N VAL A 85 11.93 0.25 -15.20
CA VAL A 85 12.04 -0.91 -16.08
C VAL A 85 13.39 -0.88 -16.79
N VAL A 86 14.18 -1.95 -16.70
CA VAL A 86 15.50 -2.05 -17.34
C VAL A 86 15.56 -3.15 -18.41
N ARG A 87 14.62 -4.09 -18.38
CA ARG A 87 14.46 -5.15 -19.39
C ARG A 87 13.01 -5.63 -19.40
N ALA A 88 12.51 -5.99 -20.58
CA ALA A 88 11.17 -6.55 -20.77
C ALA A 88 11.26 -7.95 -21.36
N GLY A 89 10.32 -8.82 -20.97
CA GLY A 89 10.10 -10.14 -21.58
C GLY A 89 9.51 -10.03 -22.97
N SER A 90 9.52 -11.13 -23.73
CA SER A 90 9.18 -11.12 -25.17
C SER A 90 7.69 -10.87 -25.47
N GLU A 91 6.80 -11.06 -24.50
CA GLU A 91 5.35 -10.80 -24.62
C GLU A 91 4.90 -9.48 -23.95
N VAL A 92 5.82 -8.75 -23.33
CA VAL A 92 5.58 -7.42 -22.77
C VAL A 92 5.36 -6.42 -23.90
N THR A 93 4.27 -5.67 -23.87
CA THR A 93 3.84 -4.80 -24.98
C THR A 93 3.65 -3.33 -24.60
N THR A 94 3.43 -3.04 -23.33
CA THR A 94 3.07 -1.69 -22.84
C THR A 94 4.18 -1.02 -22.04
N LEU A 95 5.15 -1.81 -21.52
CA LEU A 95 6.25 -1.29 -20.71
C LEU A 95 7.59 -1.43 -21.46
N HIS A 96 8.40 -0.38 -21.38
CA HIS A 96 9.68 -0.28 -22.06
C HIS A 96 10.81 0.07 -21.08
N PRO A 97 12.06 -0.29 -21.37
CA PRO A 97 13.20 0.19 -20.59
C PRO A 97 13.20 1.72 -20.47
N GLY A 98 13.34 2.22 -19.24
CA GLY A 98 13.24 3.64 -18.88
C GLY A 98 11.90 4.04 -18.28
N ASP A 99 10.85 3.21 -18.39
CA ASP A 99 9.57 3.51 -17.77
C ASP A 99 9.64 3.43 -16.26
N LEU A 100 9.05 4.42 -15.57
CA LEU A 100 8.94 4.46 -14.13
C LEU A 100 7.66 3.75 -13.70
N VAL A 101 7.81 2.78 -12.80
CA VAL A 101 6.71 1.91 -12.36
C VAL A 101 6.63 1.79 -10.85
N GLY A 102 5.41 1.62 -10.38
CA GLY A 102 5.08 1.19 -9.02
C GLY A 102 4.62 -0.27 -9.02
N ILE A 103 5.09 -1.05 -8.05
CA ILE A 103 4.67 -2.44 -7.86
C ILE A 103 4.11 -2.56 -6.44
N ALA A 104 2.88 -3.06 -6.34
CA ALA A 104 2.14 -3.21 -5.09
C ALA A 104 2.07 -4.66 -4.63
N TRP A 105 1.29 -4.92 -3.57
CA TRP A 105 1.13 -6.25 -2.97
C TRP A 105 0.63 -7.32 -3.96
N LEU A 106 -0.38 -7.00 -4.80
CA LEU A 106 -0.94 -7.94 -5.76
C LEU A 106 -0.01 -8.09 -6.97
N ALA A 107 0.72 -9.22 -7.05
CA ALA A 107 1.70 -9.48 -8.11
C ALA A 107 1.08 -10.12 -9.35
N TYR A 108 0.03 -10.96 -9.17
CA TYR A 108 -0.60 -11.69 -10.28
C TYR A 108 -1.98 -12.17 -9.90
N THR A 109 -2.87 -12.28 -10.89
CA THR A 109 -4.17 -12.95 -10.78
C THR A 109 -4.47 -13.74 -12.05
N CYS A 110 -5.25 -14.81 -11.94
CA CYS A 110 -5.47 -15.72 -13.08
C CYS A 110 -6.36 -15.16 -14.20
N GLY A 111 -7.10 -14.07 -13.98
CA GLY A 111 -7.96 -13.43 -14.97
C GLY A 111 -9.27 -14.14 -15.31
N HIS A 112 -9.43 -15.44 -14.98
CA HIS A 112 -10.55 -16.25 -15.43
C HIS A 112 -11.42 -16.86 -14.33
N CYS A 113 -11.01 -16.82 -13.05
CA CYS A 113 -11.87 -17.31 -11.96
C CYS A 113 -13.07 -16.39 -11.73
N ARG A 114 -14.06 -16.88 -11.00
CA ARG A 114 -15.30 -16.15 -10.70
C ARG A 114 -15.10 -14.75 -10.11
N PHE A 115 -14.01 -14.56 -9.36
CA PHE A 115 -13.67 -13.26 -8.76
C PHE A 115 -13.05 -12.31 -9.78
N CYS A 116 -12.09 -12.79 -10.58
CA CYS A 116 -11.47 -12.00 -11.64
C CYS A 116 -12.52 -11.53 -12.67
N GLN A 117 -13.44 -12.42 -13.08
CA GLN A 117 -14.51 -12.08 -14.02
C GLN A 117 -15.49 -11.02 -13.50
N LYS A 118 -15.57 -10.83 -12.17
CA LYS A 118 -16.40 -9.81 -11.52
C LYS A 118 -15.64 -8.53 -11.17
N GLY A 119 -14.37 -8.38 -11.59
CA GLY A 119 -13.53 -7.26 -11.19
C GLY A 119 -13.09 -7.29 -9.72
N GLN A 120 -13.24 -8.44 -9.05
CA GLN A 120 -12.83 -8.67 -7.67
C GLN A 120 -11.53 -9.49 -7.63
N GLU A 121 -10.58 -9.14 -8.48
CA GLU A 121 -9.33 -9.89 -8.67
C GLU A 121 -8.45 -9.98 -7.42
N ASN A 122 -8.60 -9.05 -6.48
CA ASN A 122 -8.00 -9.09 -5.15
C ASN A 122 -8.42 -10.33 -4.33
N LEU A 123 -9.51 -11.01 -4.73
CA LEU A 123 -10.01 -12.25 -4.14
C LEU A 123 -9.70 -13.48 -5.01
N CYS A 124 -8.81 -13.36 -6.00
CA CYS A 124 -8.44 -14.46 -6.89
C CYS A 124 -7.85 -15.62 -6.08
N GLU A 125 -8.35 -16.85 -6.34
CA GLU A 125 -7.89 -18.07 -5.65
C GLU A 125 -6.44 -18.47 -6.03
N ASN A 126 -5.93 -17.98 -7.16
CA ASN A 126 -4.59 -18.22 -7.67
C ASN A 126 -3.74 -16.93 -7.69
N ALA A 127 -4.00 -16.00 -6.79
CA ALA A 127 -3.23 -14.76 -6.70
C ALA A 127 -1.79 -15.03 -6.23
N LEU A 128 -0.85 -14.25 -6.78
CA LEU A 128 0.51 -14.14 -6.24
C LEU A 128 0.67 -12.76 -5.58
N PHE A 129 1.54 -12.70 -4.58
CA PHE A 129 1.76 -11.51 -3.78
C PHE A 129 3.24 -11.15 -3.71
N THR A 130 3.56 -9.91 -4.05
CA THR A 130 4.91 -9.35 -4.03
C THR A 130 5.48 -9.36 -2.61
N GLY A 131 6.70 -9.84 -2.45
CA GLY A 131 7.35 -9.92 -1.14
C GLY A 131 6.79 -10.99 -0.22
N TYR A 132 6.03 -11.97 -0.77
CA TYR A 132 5.42 -13.05 -0.01
C TYR A 132 5.43 -14.39 -0.76
N THR A 133 4.67 -14.53 -1.84
CA THR A 133 4.66 -15.70 -2.72
C THR A 133 5.44 -15.48 -4.01
N HIS A 134 5.84 -14.24 -4.26
CA HIS A 134 6.75 -13.77 -5.30
C HIS A 134 7.79 -12.85 -4.67
N ASN A 135 9.04 -12.86 -5.16
CA ASN A 135 10.09 -11.99 -4.62
C ASN A 135 9.72 -10.52 -4.74
N GLY A 136 10.08 -9.74 -3.74
CA GLY A 136 9.78 -8.32 -3.62
C GLY A 136 10.96 -7.40 -3.86
N GLY A 137 10.88 -6.20 -3.28
CA GLY A 137 11.74 -5.06 -3.56
C GLY A 137 12.85 -4.79 -2.54
N TYR A 138 13.07 -5.65 -1.54
CA TYR A 138 14.24 -5.50 -0.68
C TYR A 138 15.51 -5.97 -1.39
N ALA A 139 15.73 -5.44 -2.58
CA ALA A 139 16.83 -5.78 -3.49
C ALA A 139 17.11 -4.62 -4.46
N GLU A 140 18.24 -4.68 -5.15
CA GLU A 140 18.59 -3.71 -6.21
C GLU A 140 17.75 -3.90 -7.48
N TYR A 141 17.26 -5.13 -7.73
CA TYR A 141 16.39 -5.48 -8.86
C TYR A 141 15.30 -6.44 -8.43
N THR A 142 14.14 -6.36 -9.07
CA THR A 142 13.04 -7.28 -8.88
C THR A 142 12.34 -7.60 -10.21
N LEU A 143 11.60 -8.71 -10.25
CA LEU A 143 10.71 -9.04 -11.36
C LEU A 143 9.28 -8.63 -11.03
N ALA A 144 8.54 -8.22 -12.05
CA ALA A 144 7.12 -7.95 -11.93
C ALA A 144 6.39 -8.31 -13.22
N PHE A 145 5.16 -8.83 -13.10
CA PHE A 145 4.30 -9.02 -14.27
C PHE A 145 3.84 -7.67 -14.81
N GLU A 146 3.93 -7.50 -16.13
CA GLU A 146 3.57 -6.25 -16.83
C GLU A 146 2.22 -5.69 -16.36
N GLY A 147 1.19 -6.55 -16.34
CA GLY A 147 -0.17 -6.15 -15.98
C GLY A 147 -0.37 -5.74 -14.51
N PHE A 148 0.66 -5.86 -13.67
CA PHE A 148 0.64 -5.49 -12.24
C PHE A 148 1.67 -4.41 -11.89
N CYS A 149 2.25 -3.78 -12.90
CA CYS A 149 3.04 -2.57 -12.78
C CYS A 149 2.16 -1.35 -13.04
N PHE A 150 2.19 -0.39 -12.15
CA PHE A 150 1.48 0.88 -12.31
C PHE A 150 2.43 1.94 -12.87
N PRO A 151 2.06 2.69 -13.92
CA PRO A 151 2.83 3.87 -14.32
C PRO A 151 2.96 4.83 -13.13
N MET A 152 4.21 5.16 -12.75
CA MET A 152 4.46 6.09 -11.65
C MET A 152 4.54 7.52 -12.17
N PRO A 153 3.73 8.46 -11.63
CA PRO A 153 3.92 9.88 -11.90
C PRO A 153 5.34 10.33 -11.52
N SER A 154 5.94 11.19 -12.33
CA SER A 154 7.34 11.63 -12.13
C SER A 154 7.60 12.24 -10.76
N GLU A 155 6.60 12.90 -10.17
CA GLU A 155 6.65 13.49 -8.83
C GLU A 155 6.84 12.45 -7.72
N TYR A 156 6.41 11.22 -7.99
CA TYR A 156 6.47 10.08 -7.06
C TYR A 156 7.50 9.02 -7.46
N ALA A 157 8.29 9.27 -8.48
CA ALA A 157 9.40 8.38 -8.90
C ALA A 157 10.60 8.47 -7.95
N ASN A 158 10.34 8.44 -6.65
CA ASN A 158 11.32 8.57 -5.57
C ASN A 158 10.84 7.81 -4.31
N PHE A 159 11.60 7.88 -3.22
CA PHE A 159 11.23 7.22 -1.97
C PHE A 159 9.91 7.71 -1.36
N GLY A 160 9.47 8.94 -1.67
CA GLY A 160 8.15 9.45 -1.24
C GLY A 160 6.98 8.77 -1.95
N GLY A 161 7.19 8.15 -3.11
CA GLY A 161 6.17 7.40 -3.83
C GLY A 161 5.88 6.00 -3.28
N ALA A 162 6.85 5.38 -2.60
CA ALA A 162 6.71 4.01 -2.12
C ALA A 162 5.48 3.79 -1.20
N PRO A 163 5.18 4.65 -0.21
CA PRO A 163 4.01 4.47 0.65
C PRO A 163 2.68 4.55 -0.08
N LEU A 164 2.63 5.17 -1.27
CA LEU A 164 1.40 5.23 -2.07
C LEU A 164 0.97 3.83 -2.53
N LEU A 165 1.92 2.90 -2.70
CA LEU A 165 1.70 1.56 -3.27
C LEU A 165 1.14 0.52 -2.28
N CYS A 166 1.06 0.85 -0.98
CA CYS A 166 0.35 0.04 0.01
C CYS A 166 -0.58 0.90 0.85
N ALA A 167 -0.04 1.76 1.70
CA ALA A 167 -0.83 2.63 2.58
C ALA A 167 -1.80 3.53 1.78
N GLY A 168 -1.35 4.07 0.65
CA GLY A 168 -2.19 4.85 -0.26
C GLY A 168 -3.29 4.01 -0.88
N LEU A 169 -2.95 2.86 -1.45
CA LEU A 169 -3.90 1.99 -2.15
C LEU A 169 -4.94 1.38 -1.23
N ILE A 170 -4.54 0.87 -0.04
CA ILE A 170 -5.51 0.34 0.94
C ILE A 170 -6.39 1.47 1.50
N GLY A 171 -5.82 2.66 1.67
CA GLY A 171 -6.56 3.86 2.04
C GLY A 171 -7.62 4.21 1.01
N TYR A 172 -7.22 4.30 -0.26
CA TYR A 172 -8.11 4.60 -1.37
C TYR A 172 -9.24 3.56 -1.51
N ARG A 173 -8.89 2.26 -1.53
CA ARG A 173 -9.90 1.20 -1.63
C ARG A 173 -10.87 1.22 -0.45
N SER A 174 -10.38 1.42 0.77
CA SER A 174 -11.24 1.54 1.94
C SER A 174 -12.20 2.72 1.79
N TYR A 175 -11.71 3.84 1.26
CA TYR A 175 -12.51 5.03 1.00
C TYR A 175 -13.55 4.82 -0.11
N ALA A 176 -13.16 4.24 -1.24
CA ALA A 176 -14.10 3.92 -2.32
C ALA A 176 -15.26 3.02 -1.86
N LEU A 177 -15.02 2.18 -0.85
CA LEU A 177 -16.06 1.31 -0.28
C LEU A 177 -16.99 2.02 0.73
N THR A 178 -16.76 3.30 1.07
CA THR A 178 -17.68 4.07 1.92
C THR A 178 -18.88 4.63 1.18
N GLY A 179 -18.82 4.68 -0.17
CA GLY A 179 -19.85 5.27 -1.03
C GLY A 179 -19.60 6.72 -1.40
N ASP A 180 -20.33 7.21 -2.38
CA ASP A 180 -20.05 8.50 -3.05
C ASP A 180 -20.62 9.73 -2.31
N HIS A 181 -21.61 9.56 -1.45
CA HIS A 181 -22.38 10.65 -0.86
C HIS A 181 -21.96 11.06 0.54
N ILE A 182 -20.81 10.58 1.01
CA ILE A 182 -20.31 10.89 2.34
C ILE A 182 -19.83 12.36 2.43
N LYS A 183 -20.13 13.03 3.54
CA LYS A 183 -19.64 14.38 3.89
C LYS A 183 -18.76 14.36 5.14
N HIS A 184 -19.07 13.48 6.07
CA HIS A 184 -18.43 13.35 7.38
C HIS A 184 -17.83 11.96 7.52
N LEU A 185 -16.49 11.88 7.41
CA LEU A 185 -15.72 10.64 7.44
C LEU A 185 -14.99 10.49 8.78
N GLY A 186 -15.27 9.41 9.50
CA GLY A 186 -14.47 8.98 10.66
C GLY A 186 -13.28 8.13 10.23
N ILE A 187 -12.12 8.35 10.82
CA ILE A 187 -10.92 7.51 10.61
C ILE A 187 -10.42 7.05 11.98
N TYR A 188 -10.50 5.76 12.26
CA TYR A 188 -10.03 5.11 13.49
C TYR A 188 -8.64 4.51 13.29
N GLY A 189 -7.64 5.07 14.00
CA GLY A 189 -6.22 4.78 13.79
C GLY A 189 -5.60 5.71 12.77
N PHE A 190 -4.76 6.64 13.24
CA PHE A 190 -4.18 7.70 12.40
C PHE A 190 -2.69 7.44 12.12
N GLY A 191 -2.41 6.44 11.27
CA GLY A 191 -1.08 6.02 10.82
C GLY A 191 -0.83 6.29 9.33
N ALA A 192 0.01 5.46 8.69
CA ALA A 192 0.44 5.61 7.30
C ALA A 192 -0.71 5.71 6.29
N ALA A 193 -1.75 4.87 6.38
CA ALA A 193 -2.89 4.96 5.46
C ALA A 193 -3.75 6.20 5.71
N ALA A 194 -4.00 6.54 6.99
CA ALA A 194 -4.85 7.66 7.35
C ALA A 194 -4.27 9.01 6.91
N HIS A 195 -2.94 9.23 7.06
CA HIS A 195 -2.33 10.51 6.68
C HIS A 195 -2.34 10.76 5.17
N ILE A 196 -2.35 9.70 4.36
CA ILE A 196 -2.52 9.81 2.90
C ILE A 196 -3.99 10.06 2.57
N LEU A 197 -4.88 9.25 3.16
CA LEU A 197 -6.32 9.31 2.89
C LEU A 197 -6.96 10.64 3.29
N VAL A 198 -6.53 11.25 4.39
CA VAL A 198 -7.10 12.55 4.83
C VAL A 198 -6.93 13.62 3.76
N GLN A 199 -5.81 13.62 3.02
CA GLN A 199 -5.54 14.59 1.96
C GLN A 199 -6.49 14.39 0.77
N LEU A 200 -6.76 13.13 0.40
CA LEU A 200 -7.77 12.79 -0.61
C LEU A 200 -9.18 13.23 -0.16
N ALA A 201 -9.59 12.85 1.04
CA ALA A 201 -10.91 13.17 1.55
C ALA A 201 -11.17 14.68 1.62
N LEU A 202 -10.18 15.46 2.04
CA LEU A 202 -10.24 16.93 2.06
C LEU A 202 -10.30 17.52 0.66
N TYR A 203 -9.50 17.00 -0.29
CA TYR A 203 -9.55 17.44 -1.68
C TYR A 203 -10.94 17.25 -2.28
N GLU A 204 -11.65 16.19 -1.94
CA GLU A 204 -13.03 15.94 -2.33
C GLU A 204 -14.08 16.69 -1.47
N GLY A 205 -13.64 17.59 -0.61
CA GLY A 205 -14.51 18.43 0.23
C GLY A 205 -15.16 17.71 1.40
N ARG A 206 -14.63 16.52 1.80
CA ARG A 206 -15.13 15.79 2.97
C ARG A 206 -14.58 16.41 4.27
N LYS A 207 -15.30 16.28 5.36
CA LYS A 207 -14.84 16.64 6.71
C LYS A 207 -14.37 15.38 7.42
N VAL A 208 -13.12 15.36 7.85
CA VAL A 208 -12.49 14.21 8.49
C VAL A 208 -12.49 14.35 10.00
N TYR A 209 -12.86 13.29 10.69
CA TYR A 209 -12.86 13.12 12.15
C TYR A 209 -11.89 12.00 12.50
N ALA A 210 -10.77 12.35 13.11
CA ALA A 210 -9.69 11.41 13.42
C ALA A 210 -9.82 10.88 14.86
N PHE A 211 -9.85 9.57 14.98
CA PHE A 211 -9.90 8.84 16.24
C PHE A 211 -8.56 8.13 16.45
N THR A 212 -7.82 8.56 17.46
CA THR A 212 -6.51 8.00 17.80
C THR A 212 -6.60 7.11 19.02
N ARG A 213 -5.51 6.42 19.35
CA ARG A 213 -5.37 5.75 20.63
C ARG A 213 -5.52 6.78 21.77
N ASP A 214 -6.12 6.36 22.88
CA ASP A 214 -6.35 7.22 24.01
C ASP A 214 -5.04 7.83 24.54
N GLY A 215 -5.02 9.15 24.69
CA GLY A 215 -3.87 9.92 25.11
C GLY A 215 -2.82 10.23 24.02
N ASP A 216 -3.04 9.82 22.77
CA ASP A 216 -2.13 10.08 21.66
C ASP A 216 -2.27 11.54 21.15
N ARG A 217 -1.74 12.47 21.93
CA ARG A 217 -1.79 13.91 21.60
C ARG A 217 -1.05 14.24 20.31
N GLU A 218 0.11 13.61 20.09
CA GLU A 218 0.91 13.85 18.86
C GLU A 218 0.15 13.41 17.62
N GLY A 219 -0.49 12.23 17.61
CA GLY A 219 -1.31 11.75 16.50
C GLY A 219 -2.52 12.65 16.24
N GLN A 220 -3.17 13.17 17.32
CA GLN A 220 -4.27 14.12 17.20
C GLN A 220 -3.83 15.45 16.59
N ASP A 221 -2.69 16.00 17.04
CA ASP A 221 -2.14 17.26 16.51
C ASP A 221 -1.68 17.09 15.06
N PHE A 222 -1.10 15.93 14.74
CA PHE A 222 -0.77 15.59 13.37
C PHE A 222 -2.01 15.53 12.47
N ALA A 223 -3.09 14.88 12.90
CA ALA A 223 -4.34 14.85 12.15
C ALA A 223 -4.91 16.27 11.92
N ARG A 224 -4.91 17.11 12.95
CA ARG A 224 -5.34 18.52 12.82
C ARG A 224 -4.45 19.31 11.88
N SER A 225 -3.14 19.10 11.91
CA SER A 225 -2.19 19.77 11.01
C SER A 225 -2.41 19.43 9.55
N LEU A 226 -2.98 18.27 9.26
CA LEU A 226 -3.38 17.84 7.91
C LEU A 226 -4.78 18.31 7.51
N GLY A 227 -5.53 18.99 8.41
CA GLY A 227 -6.83 19.57 8.12
C GLY A 227 -8.04 18.75 8.63
N ALA A 228 -7.83 17.74 9.50
CA ALA A 228 -8.95 17.07 10.15
C ALA A 228 -9.81 18.08 10.94
N ALA A 229 -11.12 18.03 10.73
CA ALA A 229 -12.08 18.92 11.39
C ALA A 229 -12.15 18.69 12.89
N TRP A 230 -11.82 17.48 13.34
CA TRP A 230 -11.73 17.08 14.73
C TRP A 230 -10.74 15.92 14.86
N ALA A 231 -10.06 15.86 16.00
CA ALA A 231 -9.24 14.73 16.39
C ALA A 231 -9.33 14.52 17.91
N GLY A 232 -9.49 13.27 18.34
CA GLY A 232 -9.62 12.91 19.76
C GLY A 232 -9.39 11.42 19.99
N ASP A 233 -9.57 11.01 21.25
CA ASP A 233 -9.42 9.62 21.69
C ASP A 233 -10.51 8.73 21.06
N SER A 234 -10.16 7.50 20.69
CA SER A 234 -11.11 6.57 20.10
C SER A 234 -12.23 6.12 21.07
N SER A 235 -12.01 6.27 22.36
CA SER A 235 -13.03 6.04 23.40
C SER A 235 -14.06 7.17 23.50
N GLN A 236 -13.78 8.35 22.94
CA GLN A 236 -14.70 9.48 22.97
C GLN A 236 -15.80 9.35 21.92
N PRO A 237 -17.03 9.83 22.19
CA PRO A 237 -18.06 9.89 21.19
C PRO A 237 -17.66 10.87 20.07
N SER A 238 -18.11 10.57 18.85
CA SER A 238 -17.98 11.52 17.75
C SER A 238 -18.73 12.82 18.07
N PRO A 239 -18.18 14.00 17.75
CA PRO A 239 -18.87 15.28 18.00
C PRO A 239 -20.15 15.45 17.16
N ARG A 240 -20.38 14.55 16.21
CA ARG A 240 -21.58 14.51 15.37
C ARG A 240 -21.75 13.12 14.75
N PRO A 241 -22.93 12.76 14.21
CA PRO A 241 -23.12 11.57 13.39
C PRO A 241 -22.24 11.62 12.14
N LEU A 242 -21.68 10.47 11.75
CA LEU A 242 -20.76 10.28 10.62
C LEU A 242 -21.43 9.47 9.52
N ASP A 243 -21.21 9.86 8.26
CA ASP A 243 -21.77 9.13 7.11
C ASP A 243 -21.03 7.80 6.87
N ALA A 244 -19.73 7.78 7.19
CA ALA A 244 -18.93 6.57 7.13
C ALA A 244 -17.76 6.60 8.12
N CYS A 245 -17.27 5.42 8.48
CA CYS A 245 -16.05 5.25 9.27
C CYS A 245 -15.12 4.24 8.62
N ILE A 246 -13.81 4.52 8.63
CA ILE A 246 -12.77 3.59 8.20
C ILE A 246 -11.90 3.25 9.41
N ILE A 247 -11.66 1.96 9.64
CA ILE A 247 -10.85 1.47 10.76
C ILE A 247 -9.54 0.90 10.21
N PHE A 248 -8.43 1.60 10.45
CA PHE A 248 -7.08 1.11 10.12
C PHE A 248 -6.37 0.48 11.32
N ALA A 249 -6.77 0.81 12.55
CA ALA A 249 -6.22 0.19 13.74
C ALA A 249 -6.66 -1.29 13.83
N PRO A 250 -5.74 -2.24 14.15
CA PRO A 250 -6.05 -3.67 14.18
C PRO A 250 -6.78 -4.07 15.50
N VAL A 251 -7.82 -3.36 15.87
CA VAL A 251 -8.56 -3.49 17.15
C VAL A 251 -10.04 -3.71 16.88
N GLY A 252 -10.52 -4.94 17.03
CA GLY A 252 -11.92 -5.30 16.78
C GLY A 252 -12.94 -4.56 17.66
N ALA A 253 -12.55 -4.15 18.88
CA ALA A 253 -13.40 -3.36 19.77
C ALA A 253 -13.76 -1.96 19.21
N LEU A 254 -13.05 -1.45 18.22
CA LEU A 254 -13.37 -0.20 17.53
C LEU A 254 -14.58 -0.31 16.60
N ILE A 255 -14.94 -1.52 16.18
CA ILE A 255 -16.07 -1.74 15.26
C ILE A 255 -17.39 -1.31 15.88
N PRO A 256 -17.78 -1.77 17.10
CA PRO A 256 -18.98 -1.28 17.77
C PRO A 256 -18.96 0.22 18.05
N GLN A 257 -17.78 0.79 18.31
CA GLN A 257 -17.63 2.25 18.53
C GLN A 257 -17.89 3.03 17.24
N ALA A 258 -17.31 2.59 16.13
CA ALA A 258 -17.51 3.20 14.81
C ALA A 258 -18.99 3.09 14.37
N LEU A 259 -19.64 1.94 14.58
CA LEU A 259 -21.08 1.76 14.29
C LEU A 259 -21.95 2.74 15.09
N ARG A 260 -21.64 2.99 16.38
CA ARG A 260 -22.36 3.99 17.18
C ARG A 260 -22.12 5.42 16.70
N SER A 261 -20.98 5.69 16.11
CA SER A 261 -20.63 7.01 15.55
C SER A 261 -21.26 7.25 14.18
N CYS A 262 -21.65 6.19 13.45
CA CYS A 262 -22.31 6.28 12.16
C CYS A 262 -23.78 6.69 12.29
N ASP A 263 -24.22 7.57 11.40
CA ASP A 263 -25.61 7.88 11.20
C ASP A 263 -26.37 6.68 10.58
N LYS A 264 -27.68 6.80 10.40
CA LYS A 264 -28.51 5.83 9.66
C LYS A 264 -28.01 5.68 8.24
N GLY A 265 -27.97 4.44 7.72
CA GLY A 265 -27.43 4.12 6.41
C GLY A 265 -25.90 4.22 6.32
N GLY A 266 -25.21 4.58 7.40
CA GLY A 266 -23.76 4.77 7.42
C GLY A 266 -22.96 3.48 7.23
N THR A 267 -21.74 3.58 6.71
CA THR A 267 -20.89 2.43 6.42
C THR A 267 -19.63 2.43 7.27
N VAL A 268 -19.34 1.30 7.92
CA VAL A 268 -18.07 1.03 8.61
C VAL A 268 -17.22 0.10 7.73
N VAL A 269 -16.02 0.55 7.36
CA VAL A 269 -15.07 -0.21 6.53
C VAL A 269 -13.85 -0.57 7.37
N CYS A 270 -13.57 -1.88 7.52
CA CYS A 270 -12.40 -2.40 8.22
C CYS A 270 -11.24 -2.56 7.23
N GLY A 271 -10.30 -1.61 7.23
CA GLY A 271 -9.09 -1.61 6.38
C GLY A 271 -7.83 -2.11 7.08
N GLY A 272 -7.90 -2.39 8.40
CA GLY A 272 -6.78 -2.97 9.15
C GLY A 272 -6.60 -4.46 8.88
N ILE A 273 -5.34 -4.89 8.73
CA ILE A 273 -4.98 -6.32 8.64
C ILE A 273 -4.78 -6.90 10.04
N HIS A 274 -5.05 -8.19 10.22
CA HIS A 274 -4.88 -8.92 11.49
C HIS A 274 -5.60 -8.25 12.67
N MET A 275 -6.84 -7.84 12.44
CA MET A 275 -7.69 -7.25 13.48
C MET A 275 -8.00 -8.29 14.57
N SER A 276 -7.96 -7.87 15.84
CA SER A 276 -8.40 -8.71 16.94
C SER A 276 -9.91 -9.05 16.82
N ASP A 277 -10.36 -10.05 17.58
CA ASP A 277 -11.77 -10.46 17.57
C ASP A 277 -12.71 -9.30 17.78
N ILE A 278 -13.82 -9.32 17.05
CA ILE A 278 -14.89 -8.35 17.18
C ILE A 278 -15.75 -8.77 18.41
N PRO A 279 -15.85 -7.95 19.45
CA PRO A 279 -16.72 -8.29 20.57
C PRO A 279 -18.19 -8.31 20.14
N SER A 280 -19.00 -9.11 20.82
CA SER A 280 -20.46 -9.06 20.62
C SER A 280 -21.00 -7.67 20.90
N PHE A 281 -21.98 -7.26 20.11
CA PHE A 281 -22.63 -5.96 20.28
C PHE A 281 -24.15 -6.06 20.02
N PRO A 282 -24.96 -5.15 20.62
CA PRO A 282 -26.39 -5.14 20.40
C PRO A 282 -26.76 -4.89 18.94
N TYR A 283 -27.75 -5.62 18.42
CA TYR A 283 -28.22 -5.46 17.04
C TYR A 283 -28.68 -4.02 16.72
N GLU A 284 -29.19 -3.28 17.73
CA GLU A 284 -29.66 -1.91 17.58
C GLU A 284 -28.61 -0.96 16.97
N ILE A 285 -27.30 -1.17 17.23
CA ILE A 285 -26.25 -0.32 16.66
C ILE A 285 -25.92 -0.65 15.20
N LEU A 286 -26.37 -1.80 14.69
CA LEU A 286 -26.31 -2.17 13.28
C LEU A 286 -27.64 -1.84 12.56
N TRP A 287 -28.73 -1.75 13.30
CA TRP A 287 -30.05 -1.38 12.77
C TRP A 287 -29.99 -0.05 12.00
N ASP A 288 -31.05 0.35 11.33
CA ASP A 288 -31.12 1.54 10.47
C ASP A 288 -30.21 1.46 9.23
N GLU A 289 -30.15 0.30 8.60
CA GLU A 289 -29.44 0.04 7.33
C GLU A 289 -27.92 0.31 7.38
N ARG A 290 -27.31 0.29 8.56
CA ARG A 290 -25.85 0.42 8.67
C ARG A 290 -25.15 -0.77 8.06
N THR A 291 -24.03 -0.52 7.38
CA THR A 291 -23.23 -1.55 6.72
C THR A 291 -21.89 -1.71 7.44
N LEU A 292 -21.50 -2.96 7.71
CA LEU A 292 -20.16 -3.33 8.14
C LEU A 292 -19.50 -4.20 7.08
N ARG A 293 -18.32 -3.81 6.60
CA ARG A 293 -17.58 -4.57 5.59
C ARG A 293 -16.08 -4.52 5.81
N SER A 294 -15.37 -5.53 5.32
CA SER A 294 -13.91 -5.60 5.33
C SER A 294 -13.32 -5.25 3.96
N VAL A 295 -12.04 -4.94 3.96
CA VAL A 295 -11.22 -4.76 2.75
C VAL A 295 -10.18 -5.88 2.72
N ALA A 296 -10.02 -6.49 1.55
CA ALA A 296 -8.96 -7.43 1.30
C ALA A 296 -8.09 -6.91 0.15
N ASN A 297 -6.90 -6.36 0.49
CA ASN A 297 -5.94 -5.91 -0.49
C ASN A 297 -6.49 -4.79 -1.44
N LEU A 298 -6.02 -4.75 -2.68
CA LEU A 298 -6.36 -3.79 -3.73
C LEU A 298 -6.68 -4.51 -5.05
N THR A 299 -7.37 -3.84 -5.96
CA THR A 299 -7.47 -4.22 -7.36
C THR A 299 -6.55 -3.33 -8.22
N ARG A 300 -6.23 -3.76 -9.45
CA ARG A 300 -5.48 -2.91 -10.39
C ARG A 300 -6.22 -1.61 -10.69
N GLN A 301 -7.55 -1.65 -10.74
CA GLN A 301 -8.36 -0.46 -10.92
C GLN A 301 -8.13 0.56 -9.79
N ASP A 302 -8.14 0.14 -8.53
CA ASP A 302 -7.83 1.03 -7.39
C ASP A 302 -6.46 1.69 -7.57
N GLY A 303 -5.46 0.92 -8.06
CA GLY A 303 -4.12 1.42 -8.30
C GLY A 303 -4.07 2.51 -9.38
N HIS A 304 -4.68 2.25 -10.54
CA HIS A 304 -4.72 3.22 -11.63
C HIS A 304 -5.49 4.49 -11.26
N GLU A 305 -6.63 4.36 -10.59
CA GLU A 305 -7.44 5.50 -10.15
C GLU A 305 -6.70 6.35 -9.12
N PHE A 306 -6.15 5.73 -8.08
CA PHE A 306 -5.47 6.47 -7.01
C PHE A 306 -4.17 7.13 -7.50
N LEU A 307 -3.32 6.41 -8.23
CA LEU A 307 -2.05 6.98 -8.71
C LEU A 307 -2.26 8.05 -9.79
N GLY A 308 -3.35 7.97 -10.57
CA GLY A 308 -3.77 9.03 -11.48
C GLY A 308 -4.33 10.27 -10.77
N LEU A 309 -4.87 10.07 -9.56
CA LEU A 309 -5.44 11.15 -8.74
C LEU A 309 -4.40 11.82 -7.84
N ALA A 310 -3.43 11.06 -7.32
CA ALA A 310 -2.45 11.53 -6.35
C ALA A 310 -1.69 12.80 -6.75
N PRO A 311 -1.22 13.00 -8.01
CA PRO A 311 -0.58 14.24 -8.44
C PRO A 311 -1.53 15.45 -8.44
N ARG A 312 -2.81 15.21 -8.69
CA ARG A 312 -3.84 16.27 -8.71
C ARG A 312 -4.18 16.79 -7.32
N ILE A 313 -4.02 15.96 -6.30
CA ILE A 313 -4.21 16.29 -4.88
C ILE A 313 -3.01 17.02 -4.29
N PRO A 314 -1.90 17.05 -4.84
CA PRO A 314 -0.49 16.70 -4.62
C PRO A 314 -0.25 16.04 -3.24
N VAL A 315 -0.55 14.76 -3.17
CA VAL A 315 -0.39 13.95 -1.93
C VAL A 315 1.05 14.03 -1.42
N ARG A 316 1.20 14.36 -0.16
CA ARG A 316 2.51 14.38 0.53
C ARG A 316 2.62 13.20 1.47
N THR A 317 3.71 12.46 1.35
CA THR A 317 4.07 11.38 2.25
C THR A 317 5.22 11.83 3.17
N ILE A 318 5.17 11.41 4.42
CA ILE A 318 6.30 11.59 5.35
C ILE A 318 7.06 10.26 5.37
N THR A 319 8.35 10.30 5.02
CA THR A 319 9.18 9.10 4.91
C THR A 319 10.48 9.24 5.66
N GLN A 320 10.97 8.11 6.19
CA GLN A 320 12.31 7.95 6.73
C GLN A 320 13.03 6.89 5.92
N SER A 321 14.11 7.26 5.23
CA SER A 321 14.88 6.34 4.39
C SER A 321 15.95 5.60 5.18
N PHE A 322 16.19 4.35 4.80
CA PHE A 322 17.24 3.48 5.32
C PHE A 322 17.98 2.83 4.14
N PRO A 323 19.31 2.69 4.19
CA PRO A 323 20.02 1.85 3.24
C PRO A 323 19.52 0.41 3.27
N LEU A 324 19.56 -0.30 2.13
CA LEU A 324 19.05 -1.67 2.00
C LEU A 324 19.56 -2.62 3.09
N GLN A 325 20.86 -2.56 3.40
CA GLN A 325 21.51 -3.43 4.39
C GLN A 325 21.02 -3.20 5.83
N LEU A 326 20.34 -2.07 6.10
CA LEU A 326 19.73 -1.76 7.40
C LEU A 326 18.25 -2.17 7.48
N ALA A 327 17.80 -3.10 6.62
CA ALA A 327 16.41 -3.54 6.57
C ALA A 327 15.91 -4.09 7.93
N ASN A 328 16.73 -4.82 8.67
CA ASN A 328 16.34 -5.34 9.99
C ASN A 328 16.12 -4.22 11.01
N GLU A 329 16.96 -3.18 11.00
CA GLU A 329 16.80 -2.02 11.89
C GLU A 329 15.56 -1.21 11.50
N ALA A 330 15.29 -1.08 10.20
CA ALA A 330 14.10 -0.43 9.69
C ALA A 330 12.82 -1.19 10.06
N LEU A 331 12.81 -2.53 9.94
CA LEU A 331 11.71 -3.38 10.40
C LEU A 331 11.48 -3.24 11.91
N GLU A 332 12.54 -3.22 12.71
CA GLU A 332 12.43 -3.03 14.17
C GLU A 332 11.94 -1.63 14.53
N ALA A 333 12.31 -0.60 13.77
CA ALA A 333 11.79 0.74 13.97
C ALA A 333 10.27 0.84 13.67
N VAL A 334 9.79 0.12 12.64
CA VAL A 334 8.35 -0.01 12.35
C VAL A 334 7.62 -0.82 13.44
N ARG A 335 8.23 -1.92 13.90
CA ARG A 335 7.68 -2.79 14.98
C ARG A 335 7.46 -2.02 16.27
N SER A 336 8.46 -1.25 16.68
CA SER A 336 8.44 -0.46 17.91
C SER A 336 7.67 0.87 17.80
N GLY A 337 7.10 1.18 16.61
CA GLY A 337 6.34 2.41 16.40
C GLY A 337 7.18 3.70 16.43
N ARG A 338 8.51 3.61 16.24
CA ARG A 338 9.41 4.76 16.22
C ARG A 338 9.42 5.56 14.91
N ILE A 339 8.74 5.02 13.88
CA ILE A 339 8.67 5.67 12.57
C ILE A 339 7.51 6.66 12.54
N ARG A 340 7.81 7.90 12.19
CA ARG A 340 6.81 8.91 11.87
C ARG A 340 6.57 8.91 10.35
N GLY A 341 5.37 8.56 9.92
CA GLY A 341 5.07 8.36 8.50
C GLY A 341 5.36 6.92 8.04
N ALA A 342 6.23 6.75 7.07
CA ALA A 342 6.59 5.45 6.51
C ALA A 342 8.12 5.25 6.47
N ALA A 343 8.58 4.02 6.75
CA ALA A 343 9.97 3.62 6.51
C ALA A 343 10.17 3.19 5.06
N VAL A 344 11.32 3.51 4.47
CA VAL A 344 11.62 3.20 3.07
C VAL A 344 13.06 2.72 2.94
N LEU A 345 13.29 1.57 2.31
CA LEU A 345 14.61 1.07 1.92
C LEU A 345 15.03 1.68 0.60
N VAL A 346 16.30 2.09 0.52
CA VAL A 346 16.95 2.57 -0.68
C VAL A 346 18.14 1.64 -0.97
N PRO A 347 18.13 0.89 -2.08
CA PRO A 347 19.18 -0.05 -2.47
C PRO A 347 20.53 0.57 -2.80
#